data_3e6fa08151827ae90f8c8907c020dff8
#
_entry.id   3e6fa08151827ae90f8c8907c020dff8
#
_cell.length_a   1.000
_cell.length_b   1.000
_cell.length_c   1.000
_cell.angle_alpha   90.00
_cell.angle_beta   90.00
_cell.angle_gamma   90.00
#
_symmetry.space_group_name_H-M   'P 1'
#
loop_
_entity.id
_entity.type
_entity.pdbx_description
1 polymer ?
#
loop_
_entity_poly.entity_id
_entity_poly.type
_entity_poly.pdbx_seq_one_letter_code
_entity_poly.pdbx_strand_id
1 'polypeptide(L)'
;NNFGLKSKKSGHTLLVWGFIQPFMKFKFILPSLLEAESPLWRPIKYSLFPPLGLATLAAYLPDGDEAVIVDQHVQKLDLDDDPDVVAIQVYITNAKRAYAIADQYRQRGVKVLLGGLHVTALPEEAAKHADVIFTGPAEESFPRFLEDLRQGRMQRVYASQTRSIQKIPPIRRELI
;
A
#
# COMPACT_ATOMS: atom_id res chain seq x y z
N ASN A 1 32.06 27.25 29.09
CA ASN A 1 30.62 27.03 28.92
C ASN A 1 30.38 26.04 27.77
N ASN A 2 30.24 24.77 28.16
CA ASN A 2 29.94 23.67 27.23
C ASN A 2 28.43 23.61 27.00
N PHE A 3 27.97 23.94 25.81
CA PHE A 3 26.63 23.60 25.34
C PHE A 3 26.69 22.26 24.61
N GLY A 4 26.17 21.22 25.26
CA GLY A 4 26.00 19.90 24.67
C GLY A 4 24.90 19.91 23.60
N LEU A 5 25.29 19.77 22.35
CA LEU A 5 24.40 19.50 21.22
C LEU A 5 23.95 18.03 21.26
N LYS A 6 22.72 17.80 21.66
CA LYS A 6 22.05 16.51 21.47
C LYS A 6 21.88 16.27 19.97
N SER A 7 22.51 15.21 19.46
CA SER A 7 22.33 14.69 18.11
C SER A 7 20.87 14.33 17.88
N LYS A 8 20.16 15.13 17.09
CA LYS A 8 18.91 14.73 16.44
C LYS A 8 19.26 13.84 15.25
N LYS A 9 18.68 12.65 15.21
CA LYS A 9 18.74 11.76 14.05
C LYS A 9 18.29 12.53 12.80
N SER A 10 19.19 12.66 11.83
CA SER A 10 18.94 13.34 10.57
C SER A 10 17.97 12.48 9.72
N GLY A 11 16.73 12.93 9.57
CA GLY A 11 15.87 12.47 8.50
C GLY A 11 16.46 12.89 7.16
N HIS A 12 16.72 11.94 6.27
CA HIS A 12 17.17 12.24 4.94
C HIS A 12 16.03 12.91 4.16
N THR A 13 16.32 14.02 3.52
CA THR A 13 15.35 14.84 2.80
C THR A 13 15.89 15.15 1.42
N LEU A 14 15.13 14.86 0.38
CA LEU A 14 15.46 15.22 -1.01
C LEU A 14 14.83 16.57 -1.37
N LEU A 15 15.64 17.46 -1.94
CA LEU A 15 15.20 18.74 -2.49
C LEU A 15 14.73 18.53 -3.95
N VAL A 16 13.41 18.55 -4.17
CA VAL A 16 12.83 18.64 -5.50
C VAL A 16 12.04 19.95 -5.55
N TRP A 17 12.51 20.90 -6.35
CA TRP A 17 11.85 22.18 -6.60
C TRP A 17 11.51 23.01 -5.35
N GLY A 18 12.46 23.17 -4.44
CA GLY A 18 12.34 24.13 -3.32
C GLY A 18 11.40 23.72 -2.17
N PHE A 19 10.72 22.58 -2.24
CA PHE A 19 9.94 22.00 -1.13
C PHE A 19 10.65 20.77 -0.59
N ILE A 20 10.95 20.81 0.71
CA ILE A 20 11.42 19.64 1.44
C ILE A 20 10.21 18.74 1.66
N GLN A 21 10.14 17.65 0.91
CA GLN A 21 9.09 16.64 1.12
C GLN A 21 9.60 15.57 2.08
N PRO A 22 8.85 15.22 3.14
CA PRO A 22 9.23 14.12 4.02
C PRO A 22 9.15 12.80 3.27
N PHE A 23 10.10 11.91 3.56
CA PHE A 23 10.02 10.53 3.11
C PHE A 23 8.82 9.85 3.76
N MET A 24 8.15 9.02 3.00
CA MET A 24 6.96 8.31 3.45
C MET A 24 7.21 6.81 3.51
N LYS A 25 6.55 6.15 4.46
CA LYS A 25 6.57 4.69 4.62
C LYS A 25 5.30 4.10 4.04
N PHE A 26 5.45 3.31 3.00
CA PHE A 26 4.37 2.59 2.35
C PHE A 26 4.38 1.12 2.74
N LYS A 27 3.24 0.63 3.16
CA LYS A 27 3.02 -0.81 3.42
C LYS A 27 1.99 -1.35 2.43
N PHE A 28 2.42 -2.32 1.64
CA PHE A 28 1.57 -3.02 0.68
C PHE A 28 1.17 -4.37 1.25
N ILE A 29 -0.12 -4.70 1.25
CA ILE A 29 -0.63 -5.91 1.88
C ILE A 29 -1.42 -6.75 0.88
N LEU A 30 -1.07 -8.03 0.79
CA LEU A 30 -1.90 -9.08 0.21
C LEU A 30 -2.49 -9.91 1.36
N PRO A 31 -3.78 -9.71 1.71
CA PRO A 31 -4.41 -10.49 2.78
C PRO A 31 -4.57 -11.95 2.41
N SER A 32 -4.42 -12.84 3.39
CA SER A 32 -4.70 -14.26 3.21
C SER A 32 -6.20 -14.53 3.04
N LEU A 33 -6.52 -15.73 2.59
CA LEU A 33 -7.90 -16.25 2.57
C LEU A 33 -8.40 -16.44 4.00
N LEU A 34 -9.69 -16.18 4.25
CA LEU A 34 -10.32 -16.36 5.57
C LEU A 34 -10.21 -17.81 6.07
N GLU A 35 -10.32 -18.77 5.17
CA GLU A 35 -10.24 -20.21 5.47
C GLU A 35 -8.85 -20.63 5.98
N ALA A 36 -7.81 -19.85 5.68
CA ALA A 36 -6.47 -20.11 6.17
C ALA A 36 -6.29 -19.91 7.68
N GLU A 37 -7.28 -19.38 8.38
CA GLU A 37 -7.26 -19.13 9.83
C GLU A 37 -7.97 -20.23 10.64
N SER A 38 -8.60 -21.23 10.02
CA SER A 38 -9.24 -22.32 10.75
C SER A 38 -8.19 -23.13 11.53
N PRO A 39 -8.38 -23.35 12.86
CA PRO A 39 -7.45 -24.14 13.66
C PRO A 39 -7.35 -25.62 13.21
N LEU A 40 -8.34 -26.10 12.46
CA LEU A 40 -8.37 -27.43 11.86
C LEU A 40 -7.73 -27.47 10.46
N TRP A 41 -7.51 -26.31 9.86
CA TRP A 41 -6.90 -26.16 8.56
C TRP A 41 -5.44 -25.75 8.73
N ARG A 42 -4.52 -26.62 8.35
CA ARG A 42 -3.11 -26.23 8.19
C ARG A 42 -2.95 -25.72 6.76
N PRO A 43 -2.93 -24.41 6.54
CA PRO A 43 -2.72 -23.90 5.19
C PRO A 43 -1.36 -24.40 4.71
N ILE A 44 -1.33 -24.93 3.51
CA ILE A 44 -0.09 -25.06 2.79
C ILE A 44 0.41 -23.62 2.61
N LYS A 45 1.46 -23.27 3.38
CA LYS A 45 2.04 -21.92 3.35
C LYS A 45 2.79 -21.73 2.03
N TYR A 46 2.08 -21.51 0.96
CA TYR A 46 2.68 -21.00 -0.25
C TYR A 46 1.72 -20.04 -0.93
N SER A 47 2.26 -18.95 -1.41
CA SER A 47 1.60 -18.13 -2.41
C SER A 47 1.89 -18.77 -3.76
N LEU A 48 0.85 -19.19 -4.47
CA LEU A 48 1.00 -19.69 -5.84
C LEU A 48 1.55 -18.61 -6.77
N PHE A 49 1.26 -17.37 -6.44
CA PHE A 49 1.68 -16.21 -7.21
C PHE A 49 2.17 -15.13 -6.26
N PRO A 50 3.45 -14.74 -6.35
CA PRO A 50 3.97 -13.62 -5.59
C PRO A 50 3.17 -12.33 -5.93
N PRO A 51 3.05 -11.37 -5.00
CA PRO A 51 2.26 -10.16 -5.18
C PRO A 51 2.90 -9.16 -6.17
N LEU A 52 3.09 -9.59 -7.41
CA LEU A 52 3.76 -8.79 -8.46
C LEU A 52 3.06 -7.46 -8.71
N GLY A 53 1.73 -7.40 -8.60
CA GLY A 53 0.99 -6.14 -8.73
C GLY A 53 1.39 -5.12 -7.67
N LEU A 54 1.55 -5.54 -6.42
CA LEU A 54 2.00 -4.66 -5.34
C LEU A 54 3.47 -4.25 -5.53
N ALA A 55 4.34 -5.18 -5.97
CA ALA A 55 5.72 -4.88 -6.27
C ALA A 55 5.89 -3.93 -7.48
N THR A 56 4.93 -3.98 -8.43
CA THR A 56 4.84 -3.01 -9.53
C THR A 56 4.48 -1.62 -9.00
N LEU A 57 3.48 -1.51 -8.12
CA LEU A 57 3.11 -0.22 -7.53
C LEU A 57 4.24 0.35 -6.67
N ALA A 58 4.92 -0.48 -5.89
CA ALA A 58 6.08 -0.05 -5.10
C ALA A 58 7.22 0.53 -5.97
N ALA A 59 7.31 0.12 -7.24
CA ALA A 59 8.31 0.64 -8.16
C ALA A 59 8.06 2.09 -8.65
N TYR A 60 6.84 2.60 -8.46
CA TYR A 60 6.52 4.01 -8.76
C TYR A 60 6.86 4.96 -7.61
N LEU A 61 7.21 4.44 -6.44
CA LEU A 61 7.55 5.31 -5.32
C LEU A 61 8.81 6.11 -5.62
N PRO A 62 8.83 7.42 -5.29
CA PRO A 62 10.01 8.24 -5.43
C PRO A 62 11.19 7.73 -4.59
N ASP A 63 12.40 8.09 -5.01
CA ASP A 63 13.61 7.80 -4.26
C ASP A 63 13.52 8.37 -2.83
N GLY A 64 13.86 7.52 -1.86
CA GLY A 64 13.82 7.85 -0.44
C GLY A 64 12.55 7.38 0.27
N ASP A 65 11.45 7.11 -0.42
CA ASP A 65 10.29 6.46 0.20
C ASP A 65 10.60 4.99 0.52
N GLU A 66 10.15 4.57 1.69
CA GLU A 66 10.29 3.19 2.13
C GLU A 66 9.09 2.37 1.67
N ALA A 67 9.33 1.13 1.21
CA ALA A 67 8.28 0.20 0.83
C ALA A 67 8.48 -1.15 1.52
N VAL A 68 7.42 -1.69 2.09
CA VAL A 68 7.35 -3.06 2.62
C VAL A 68 6.15 -3.75 2.00
N ILE A 69 6.34 -4.99 1.54
CA ILE A 69 5.26 -5.83 1.04
C ILE A 69 5.03 -6.97 2.03
N VAL A 70 3.79 -7.17 2.45
CA VAL A 70 3.38 -8.25 3.33
C VAL A 70 2.40 -9.15 2.61
N ASP A 71 2.84 -10.36 2.28
CA ASP A 71 1.97 -11.45 1.80
C ASP A 71 1.58 -12.33 2.98
N GLN A 72 0.33 -12.22 3.43
CA GLN A 72 -0.18 -13.00 4.57
C GLN A 72 -0.30 -14.51 4.30
N HIS A 73 -0.10 -14.97 3.07
CA HIS A 73 -0.02 -16.41 2.80
C HIS A 73 1.29 -17.03 3.30
N VAL A 74 2.34 -16.23 3.41
CA VAL A 74 3.69 -16.69 3.77
C VAL A 74 4.27 -16.04 5.03
N GLN A 75 3.74 -14.86 5.44
CA GLN A 75 4.24 -14.15 6.62
C GLN A 75 3.09 -13.56 7.47
N LYS A 76 3.37 -13.30 8.72
CA LYS A 76 2.41 -12.65 9.63
C LYS A 76 2.37 -11.15 9.36
N LEU A 77 1.16 -10.58 9.41
CA LEU A 77 0.98 -9.14 9.39
C LEU A 77 1.17 -8.59 10.80
N ASP A 78 2.09 -7.65 10.92
CA ASP A 78 2.18 -6.77 12.09
C ASP A 78 1.25 -5.58 11.88
N LEU A 79 0.37 -5.36 12.85
CA LEU A 79 -0.59 -4.24 12.84
C LEU A 79 -0.17 -3.12 13.81
N ASP A 80 0.87 -3.32 14.61
CA ASP A 80 1.37 -2.35 15.59
C ASP A 80 2.44 -1.43 15.00
N ASP A 81 2.81 -1.63 13.74
CA ASP A 81 3.73 -0.76 13.01
C ASP A 81 3.11 0.62 12.67
N ASP A 82 3.92 1.53 12.17
CA ASP A 82 3.53 2.93 11.92
C ASP A 82 3.89 3.36 10.47
N PRO A 83 3.19 2.83 9.46
CA PRO A 83 3.30 3.31 8.09
C PRO A 83 2.48 4.60 7.89
N ASP A 84 2.93 5.46 6.97
CA ASP A 84 2.15 6.64 6.56
C ASP A 84 0.97 6.26 5.66
N VAL A 85 1.18 5.24 4.81
CA VAL A 85 0.21 4.77 3.82
C VAL A 85 0.18 3.25 3.77
N VAL A 86 -1.02 2.69 3.81
CA VAL A 86 -1.27 1.25 3.63
C VAL A 86 -2.06 1.03 2.36
N ALA A 87 -1.54 0.21 1.44
CA ALA A 87 -2.22 -0.20 0.21
C ALA A 87 -2.56 -1.70 0.27
N ILE A 88 -3.82 -2.04 0.14
CA ILE A 88 -4.30 -3.43 0.28
C ILE A 88 -4.88 -3.92 -1.03
N GLN A 89 -4.40 -5.07 -1.50
CA GLN A 89 -4.95 -5.75 -2.68
C GLN A 89 -6.14 -6.62 -2.28
N VAL A 90 -7.30 -6.35 -2.87
CA VAL A 90 -8.56 -6.99 -2.49
C VAL A 90 -9.07 -7.89 -3.61
N TYR A 91 -9.22 -9.18 -3.29
CA TYR A 91 -9.94 -10.18 -4.06
C TYR A 91 -11.24 -10.53 -3.36
N ILE A 92 -12.20 -11.15 -4.07
CA ILE A 92 -13.47 -11.57 -3.48
C ILE A 92 -13.27 -12.53 -2.30
N THR A 93 -12.27 -13.38 -2.37
CA THR A 93 -11.96 -14.40 -1.36
C THR A 93 -11.34 -13.84 -0.07
N ASN A 94 -10.74 -12.65 -0.12
CA ASN A 94 -10.12 -12.01 1.04
C ASN A 94 -10.75 -10.67 1.44
N ALA A 95 -11.87 -10.27 0.81
CA ALA A 95 -12.46 -8.94 0.99
C ALA A 95 -12.78 -8.61 2.46
N LYS A 96 -13.44 -9.52 3.19
CA LYS A 96 -13.76 -9.32 4.60
C LYS A 96 -12.52 -9.06 5.47
N ARG A 97 -11.45 -9.85 5.22
CA ARG A 97 -10.18 -9.68 5.92
C ARG A 97 -9.50 -8.37 5.55
N ALA A 98 -9.48 -8.03 4.25
CA ALA A 98 -8.94 -6.78 3.76
C ALA A 98 -9.61 -5.57 4.43
N TYR A 99 -10.93 -5.57 4.53
CA TYR A 99 -11.69 -4.51 5.18
C TYR A 99 -11.42 -4.43 6.68
N ALA A 100 -11.32 -5.57 7.37
CA ALA A 100 -10.96 -5.57 8.79
C ALA A 100 -9.56 -4.98 9.04
N ILE A 101 -8.58 -5.29 8.19
CA ILE A 101 -7.23 -4.70 8.25
C ILE A 101 -7.30 -3.20 7.95
N ALA A 102 -8.02 -2.82 6.90
CA ALA A 102 -8.21 -1.44 6.50
C ALA A 102 -8.78 -0.58 7.63
N ASP A 103 -9.85 -1.05 8.27
CA ASP A 103 -10.53 -0.35 9.36
C ASP A 103 -9.61 -0.17 10.58
N GLN A 104 -8.77 -1.16 10.91
CA GLN A 104 -7.81 -1.05 12.02
C GLN A 104 -6.75 0.03 11.75
N TYR A 105 -6.17 0.08 10.55
CA TYR A 105 -5.23 1.14 10.19
C TYR A 105 -5.89 2.53 10.17
N ARG A 106 -7.10 2.63 9.63
CA ARG A 106 -7.86 3.90 9.61
C ARG A 106 -8.21 4.41 11.01
N GLN A 107 -8.56 3.52 11.95
CA GLN A 107 -8.79 3.90 13.35
C GLN A 107 -7.54 4.50 14.01
N ARG A 108 -6.36 4.16 13.53
CA ARG A 108 -5.07 4.74 13.96
C ARG A 108 -4.67 6.00 13.18
N GLY A 109 -5.49 6.44 12.23
CA GLY A 109 -5.23 7.63 11.41
C GLY A 109 -4.28 7.39 10.23
N VAL A 110 -3.91 6.13 9.96
CA VAL A 110 -3.09 5.76 8.79
C VAL A 110 -3.93 5.87 7.51
N LYS A 111 -3.36 6.40 6.44
CA LYS A 111 -4.02 6.48 5.13
C LYS A 111 -4.16 5.10 4.51
N VAL A 112 -5.40 4.71 4.17
CA VAL A 112 -5.68 3.39 3.60
C VAL A 112 -6.16 3.50 2.16
N LEU A 113 -5.48 2.75 1.30
CA LEU A 113 -5.79 2.59 -0.12
C LEU A 113 -6.29 1.17 -0.36
N LEU A 114 -7.40 1.01 -1.06
CA LEU A 114 -7.88 -0.29 -1.51
C LEU A 114 -7.87 -0.36 -3.04
N GLY A 115 -7.41 -1.47 -3.58
CA GLY A 115 -7.41 -1.74 -5.03
C GLY A 115 -7.56 -3.24 -5.31
N GLY A 116 -7.72 -3.58 -6.58
CA GLY A 116 -7.83 -4.95 -7.03
C GLY A 116 -9.21 -5.28 -7.62
N LEU A 117 -9.39 -6.55 -8.03
CA LEU A 117 -10.57 -6.97 -8.79
C LEU A 117 -11.87 -6.76 -8.02
N HIS A 118 -11.88 -7.04 -6.72
CA HIS A 118 -13.08 -6.87 -5.91
C HIS A 118 -13.47 -5.39 -5.76
N VAL A 119 -12.50 -4.50 -5.53
CA VAL A 119 -12.73 -3.06 -5.43
C VAL A 119 -13.26 -2.49 -6.75
N THR A 120 -12.74 -2.98 -7.88
CA THR A 120 -13.22 -2.60 -9.21
C THR A 120 -14.67 -3.02 -9.45
N ALA A 121 -15.06 -4.21 -8.95
CA ALA A 121 -16.40 -4.73 -9.10
C ALA A 121 -17.42 -4.10 -8.14
N LEU A 122 -16.99 -3.77 -6.92
CA LEU A 122 -17.84 -3.25 -5.83
C LEU A 122 -17.23 -2.00 -5.18
N PRO A 123 -17.05 -0.91 -5.94
CA PRO A 123 -16.35 0.28 -5.45
C PRO A 123 -17.07 0.98 -4.29
N GLU A 124 -18.39 0.99 -4.28
CA GLU A 124 -19.17 1.62 -3.21
C GLU A 124 -19.05 0.88 -1.88
N GLU A 125 -18.90 -0.45 -1.92
CA GLU A 125 -18.64 -1.26 -0.74
C GLU A 125 -17.25 -0.95 -0.19
N ALA A 126 -16.21 -1.04 -1.05
CA ALA A 126 -14.82 -0.81 -0.68
C ALA A 126 -14.57 0.61 -0.15
N ALA A 127 -15.25 1.62 -0.71
CA ALA A 127 -15.11 3.01 -0.29
C ALA A 127 -15.52 3.27 1.16
N LYS A 128 -16.28 2.38 1.80
CA LYS A 128 -16.62 2.50 3.23
C LYS A 128 -15.42 2.20 4.13
N HIS A 129 -14.47 1.44 3.65
CA HIS A 129 -13.32 0.92 4.38
C HIS A 129 -11.97 1.58 3.99
N ALA A 130 -11.98 2.57 3.09
CA ALA A 130 -10.76 3.20 2.59
C ALA A 130 -10.85 4.72 2.57
N ASP A 131 -9.70 5.37 2.58
CA ASP A 131 -9.58 6.80 2.27
C ASP A 131 -9.56 7.03 0.77
N VAL A 132 -8.95 6.09 0.03
CA VAL A 132 -8.85 6.12 -1.43
C VAL A 132 -9.10 4.73 -1.99
N ILE A 133 -9.84 4.65 -3.10
CA ILE A 133 -10.01 3.41 -3.85
C ILE A 133 -9.45 3.54 -5.26
N PHE A 134 -8.89 2.43 -5.76
CA PHE A 134 -8.41 2.30 -7.12
C PHE A 134 -9.30 1.32 -7.88
N THR A 135 -9.90 1.77 -8.98
CA THR A 135 -10.72 0.94 -9.87
C THR A 135 -10.03 0.75 -11.21
N GLY A 136 -10.01 -0.50 -11.70
CA GLY A 136 -9.24 -0.88 -12.87
C GLY A 136 -7.73 -1.00 -12.59
N PRO A 137 -6.91 -1.06 -13.64
CA PRO A 137 -5.44 -1.13 -13.53
C PRO A 137 -4.87 0.12 -12.88
N ALA A 138 -4.05 -0.05 -11.85
CA ALA A 138 -3.54 1.08 -11.07
C ALA A 138 -2.25 1.70 -11.65
N GLU A 139 -1.64 1.08 -12.63
CA GLU A 139 -0.34 1.49 -13.20
C GLU A 139 -0.34 2.93 -13.74
N GLU A 140 -1.48 3.42 -14.26
CA GLU A 140 -1.61 4.80 -14.74
C GLU A 140 -2.10 5.76 -13.66
N SER A 141 -2.92 5.28 -12.75
CA SER A 141 -3.58 6.12 -11.75
C SER A 141 -2.76 6.28 -10.46
N PHE A 142 -1.91 5.32 -10.12
CA PHE A 142 -1.08 5.36 -8.93
C PHE A 142 -0.01 6.48 -8.95
N PRO A 143 0.72 6.74 -10.05
CA PRO A 143 1.61 7.90 -10.11
C PRO A 143 0.89 9.23 -9.86
N ARG A 144 -0.31 9.40 -10.42
CA ARG A 144 -1.14 10.58 -10.19
C ARG A 144 -1.57 10.70 -8.72
N PHE A 145 -1.94 9.58 -8.10
CA PHE A 145 -2.22 9.55 -6.67
C PHE A 145 -1.02 10.00 -5.84
N LEU A 146 0.19 9.50 -6.14
CA LEU A 146 1.42 9.88 -5.42
C LEU A 146 1.69 11.38 -5.50
N GLU A 147 1.45 11.98 -6.66
CA GLU A 147 1.55 13.44 -6.84
C GLU A 147 0.49 14.17 -6.00
N ASP A 148 -0.77 13.76 -6.08
CA ASP A 148 -1.87 14.36 -5.34
C ASP A 148 -1.71 14.19 -3.82
N LEU A 149 -1.22 13.03 -3.35
CA LEU A 149 -0.90 12.78 -1.94
C LEU A 149 0.09 13.82 -1.41
N ARG A 150 1.19 14.05 -2.16
CA ARG A 150 2.23 15.00 -1.76
C ARG A 150 1.78 16.45 -1.80
N GLN A 151 0.80 16.75 -2.63
CA GLN A 151 0.21 18.10 -2.74
C GLN A 151 -1.00 18.29 -1.82
N GLY A 152 -1.36 17.27 -1.01
CA GLY A 152 -2.50 17.35 -0.10
C GLY A 152 -3.87 17.43 -0.79
N ARG A 153 -3.96 17.03 -2.07
CA ARG A 153 -5.18 17.10 -2.89
C ARG A 153 -5.70 15.73 -3.35
N MET A 154 -5.51 14.70 -2.54
CA MET A 154 -5.97 13.35 -2.84
C MET A 154 -7.44 13.31 -3.23
N GLN A 155 -7.74 12.57 -4.28
CA GLN A 155 -9.09 12.21 -4.67
C GLN A 155 -9.51 10.92 -3.96
N ARG A 156 -10.81 10.75 -3.78
CA ARG A 156 -11.36 9.54 -3.15
C ARG A 156 -11.31 8.32 -4.08
N VAL A 157 -11.35 8.53 -5.38
CA VAL A 157 -11.37 7.48 -6.39
C VAL A 157 -10.35 7.79 -7.48
N TYR A 158 -9.48 6.83 -7.75
CA TYR A 158 -8.58 6.85 -8.90
C TYR A 158 -8.96 5.71 -9.84
N ALA A 159 -9.51 6.06 -10.99
CA ALA A 159 -9.99 5.12 -11.98
C ALA A 159 -9.08 5.08 -13.20
N SER A 160 -8.87 3.88 -13.75
CA SER A 160 -8.26 3.65 -15.06
C SER A 160 -9.04 2.55 -15.79
N GLN A 161 -9.20 2.71 -17.08
CA GLN A 161 -9.86 1.70 -17.94
C GLN A 161 -8.86 0.94 -18.80
N THR A 162 -7.67 1.48 -18.95
CA THR A 162 -6.63 0.93 -19.82
C THR A 162 -5.42 0.50 -19.02
N ARG A 163 -4.76 -0.55 -19.48
CA ARG A 163 -3.48 -0.99 -18.99
C ARG A 163 -2.43 -0.77 -20.07
N SER A 164 -1.62 0.24 -19.90
CA SER A 164 -0.42 0.40 -20.69
C SER A 164 0.73 -0.34 -20.04
N ILE A 165 1.39 -1.21 -20.79
CA ILE A 165 2.65 -1.85 -20.37
C ILE A 165 3.86 -0.97 -20.70
N GLN A 166 3.65 0.14 -21.41
CA GLN A 166 4.71 1.09 -21.72
C GLN A 166 5.03 1.93 -20.49
N LYS A 167 6.32 2.14 -20.25
CA LYS A 167 6.82 2.96 -19.13
C LYS A 167 6.52 2.43 -17.72
N ILE A 168 6.17 1.14 -17.58
CA ILE A 168 6.14 0.51 -16.26
C ILE A 168 7.60 0.42 -15.75
N PRO A 169 7.89 0.92 -14.54
CA PRO A 169 9.22 0.78 -13.96
C PRO A 169 9.55 -0.69 -13.68
N PRO A 170 10.83 -1.06 -13.59
CA PRO A 170 11.23 -2.41 -13.21
C PRO A 170 10.59 -2.82 -11.89
N ILE A 171 9.95 -4.00 -11.86
CA ILE A 171 9.26 -4.50 -10.67
C ILE A 171 10.26 -4.69 -9.52
N ARG A 172 9.93 -4.21 -8.34
CA ARG A 172 10.75 -4.32 -7.12
C ARG A 172 10.66 -5.73 -6.52
N ARG A 173 11.30 -6.69 -7.22
CA ARG A 173 11.27 -8.11 -6.84
C ARG A 173 11.98 -8.40 -5.51
N GLU A 174 12.87 -7.54 -5.08
CA GLU A 174 13.58 -7.63 -3.80
C GLU A 174 12.66 -7.47 -2.58
N LEU A 175 11.41 -7.04 -2.80
CA LEU A 175 10.43 -6.85 -1.74
C LEU A 175 9.50 -8.07 -1.53
N ILE A 176 9.61 -9.12 -2.38
CA ILE A 176 8.70 -10.27 -2.37
C ILE A 176 9.42 -11.60 -2.36
#